data_9b2561c2d74aad99b5d953e176e41f93
#
_entry.id   9b2561c2d74aad99b5d953e176e41f93
#
_cell.length_a   1.000
_cell.length_b   1.000
_cell.length_c   1.000
_cell.angle_alpha   90.00
_cell.angle_beta   90.00
_cell.angle_gamma   90.00
#
_symmetry.space_group_name_H-M   'P 1'
#
loop_
_entity.id
_entity.type
_entity.pdbx_description
1 polymer ?
#
loop_
_entity_poly.entity_id
_entity_poly.type
_entity_poly.pdbx_seq_one_letter_code
_entity_poly.pdbx_strand_id
1 'polypeptide(L)'
;MKSWRLAPILVSLAWLSSAQSPNAFTPAGNLTRPREFHTATLLPNGKVLIAGGFDTWNGETWASAELYDPSTGSFTPAGGMTIPRSMHSATLLPDGKVLIAGGDLYNLGPQSTAELYDPSTGTFRGTGNMTIPRALHTATLLNNGKVLIAGGQPSVTAAEFYDPSTGTFSATGDMTEPGADTATLLPNGKVLVTRCVDFCYDSSKPSHAELYDPVTGTFARTGDMIDPYQGARPATMLLTNGQVLIAGGDLGDLGGSASAEIYDPATGAFSATGKMTADIDYWRSATLLPDGKVLIAGESGHGCLSNPSVCLGTAELYDPITGTFSAPSDSQSEEGHASTLLPDGTVLLSGGWDFCKATPIGNSVPGCGGTLASAEVYHPAVLFAAPELFSLSGDANGPGAIQHADTYQLVSANNPAVAGEVLVIYGTGLIDGSLIPPQLAIGGKMAEVLWFGNTPGYPGLNQINMRVPLGIAAGDAVAVRMNYLTRPSNQVTLAVQ
;
A
#
# COMPACT_ATOMS: atom_id res chain seq x y z
N MET A 1 2.69 -16.87 45.47
CA MET A 1 2.93 -15.56 44.84
C MET A 1 4.43 -15.39 44.62
N LYS A 2 4.94 -15.70 43.48
CA LYS A 2 6.34 -15.43 43.09
C LYS A 2 6.30 -14.19 42.19
N SER A 3 6.80 -13.09 42.73
CA SER A 3 6.95 -11.82 42.01
C SER A 3 8.05 -11.98 40.94
N TRP A 4 7.65 -11.96 39.70
CA TRP A 4 8.58 -11.82 38.58
C TRP A 4 8.97 -10.35 38.49
N ARG A 5 10.21 -10.04 38.77
CA ARG A 5 10.79 -8.72 38.51
C ARG A 5 11.14 -8.68 37.01
N LEU A 6 10.36 -7.93 36.24
CA LEU A 6 10.77 -7.51 34.90
C LEU A 6 11.94 -6.54 35.06
N ALA A 7 13.10 -6.92 34.60
CA ALA A 7 14.23 -6.01 34.47
C ALA A 7 13.90 -4.97 33.38
N PRO A 8 14.15 -3.68 33.59
CA PRO A 8 13.97 -2.69 32.57
C PRO A 8 14.99 -2.93 31.45
N ILE A 9 14.51 -3.24 30.25
CA ILE A 9 15.32 -3.24 29.05
C ILE A 9 15.61 -1.79 28.72
N LEU A 10 16.82 -1.32 29.07
CA LEU A 10 17.37 -0.06 28.58
C LEU A 10 17.71 -0.24 27.11
N VAL A 11 16.82 0.17 26.23
CA VAL A 11 17.15 0.35 24.81
C VAL A 11 18.04 1.59 24.72
N SER A 12 19.34 1.36 24.50
CA SER A 12 20.29 2.43 24.21
C SER A 12 20.05 2.95 22.79
N LEU A 13 19.28 4.01 22.67
CA LEU A 13 19.17 4.83 21.45
C LEU A 13 20.46 5.64 21.30
N ALA A 14 21.42 5.13 20.56
CA ALA A 14 22.58 5.86 20.06
C ALA A 14 22.50 5.93 18.53
N TRP A 15 21.68 6.84 18.02
CA TRP A 15 21.76 7.30 16.64
C TRP A 15 22.05 8.80 16.68
N LEU A 16 23.31 9.17 16.52
CA LEU A 16 23.70 10.50 16.07
C LEU A 16 23.59 10.54 14.55
N SER A 17 22.38 10.58 14.02
CA SER A 17 22.16 11.09 12.67
C SER A 17 22.05 12.62 12.78
N SER A 18 22.68 13.33 11.87
CA SER A 18 22.39 14.76 11.67
C SER A 18 20.88 14.93 11.64
N ALA A 19 20.33 15.75 12.56
CA ALA A 19 18.90 16.00 12.64
C ALA A 19 18.45 16.57 11.29
N GLN A 20 17.83 15.74 10.47
CA GLN A 20 17.20 16.18 9.22
C GLN A 20 16.01 17.07 9.58
N SER A 21 15.78 18.11 8.78
CA SER A 21 14.62 18.96 8.98
C SER A 21 13.34 18.13 8.87
N PRO A 22 12.41 18.24 9.83
CA PRO A 22 11.15 17.55 9.73
C PRO A 22 10.34 18.05 8.52
N ASN A 23 9.53 17.17 7.94
CA ASN A 23 8.71 17.41 6.76
C ASN A 23 9.55 17.84 5.52
N ALA A 24 10.71 17.23 5.33
CA ALA A 24 11.62 17.50 4.24
C ALA A 24 11.90 16.26 3.40
N PHE A 25 12.24 16.46 2.14
CA PHE A 25 12.69 15.42 1.22
C PHE A 25 14.22 15.40 1.15
N THR A 26 14.78 14.21 1.00
CA THR A 26 16.22 14.02 0.78
C THR A 26 16.45 12.99 -0.33
N PRO A 27 17.48 13.16 -1.17
CA PRO A 27 17.81 12.15 -2.18
C PRO A 27 18.08 10.77 -1.56
N ALA A 28 17.55 9.72 -2.21
CA ALA A 28 17.65 8.33 -1.77
C ALA A 28 18.46 7.44 -2.73
N GLY A 29 19.37 8.00 -3.51
CA GLY A 29 20.07 7.30 -4.58
C GLY A 29 19.23 7.19 -5.85
N ASN A 30 19.75 6.45 -6.83
CA ASN A 30 19.10 6.31 -8.13
C ASN A 30 18.80 4.83 -8.43
N LEU A 31 17.67 4.60 -9.08
CA LEU A 31 17.37 3.34 -9.74
C LEU A 31 18.42 3.08 -10.83
N THR A 32 18.66 1.83 -11.15
CA THR A 32 19.58 1.46 -12.25
C THR A 32 19.00 1.78 -13.63
N ARG A 33 17.69 1.93 -13.71
CA ARG A 33 16.96 2.30 -14.93
C ARG A 33 15.86 3.31 -14.61
N PRO A 34 15.67 4.35 -15.45
CA PRO A 34 14.52 5.23 -15.33
C PRO A 34 13.23 4.44 -15.55
N ARG A 35 12.20 4.74 -14.75
CA ARG A 35 10.92 4.04 -14.82
C ARG A 35 9.77 4.84 -14.23
N GLU A 36 8.64 4.77 -14.90
CA GLU A 36 7.34 5.22 -14.43
C GLU A 36 6.34 4.07 -14.45
N PHE A 37 5.21 4.17 -13.76
CA PHE A 37 4.18 3.14 -13.71
C PHE A 37 4.70 1.76 -13.29
N HIS A 38 5.78 1.76 -12.51
CA HIS A 38 6.29 0.60 -11.82
C HIS A 38 5.56 0.40 -10.49
N THR A 39 5.77 -0.73 -9.85
CA THR A 39 5.29 -0.95 -8.49
C THR A 39 6.43 -0.93 -7.49
N ALA A 40 6.15 -0.45 -6.28
CA ALA A 40 7.05 -0.49 -5.13
C ALA A 40 6.36 -1.19 -3.97
N THR A 41 6.95 -2.27 -3.46
CA THR A 41 6.35 -3.11 -2.41
C THR A 41 7.35 -3.35 -1.29
N LEU A 42 7.01 -2.93 -0.07
CA LEU A 42 7.82 -3.22 1.11
C LEU A 42 7.75 -4.71 1.44
N LEU A 43 8.92 -5.34 1.52
CA LEU A 43 9.08 -6.77 1.78
C LEU A 43 9.25 -7.04 3.29
N PRO A 44 8.99 -8.30 3.75
CA PRO A 44 9.17 -8.67 5.15
C PRO A 44 10.60 -8.53 5.69
N ASN A 45 11.59 -8.42 4.81
CA ASN A 45 13.00 -8.19 5.19
C ASN A 45 13.36 -6.70 5.28
N GLY A 46 12.39 -5.79 5.16
CA GLY A 46 12.55 -4.34 5.24
C GLY A 46 13.06 -3.67 3.95
N LYS A 47 13.35 -4.43 2.89
CA LYS A 47 13.70 -3.87 1.57
C LYS A 47 12.45 -3.59 0.76
N VAL A 48 12.56 -2.70 -0.23
CA VAL A 48 11.45 -2.39 -1.16
C VAL A 48 11.74 -3.03 -2.52
N LEU A 49 10.82 -3.88 -2.99
CA LEU A 49 10.84 -4.41 -4.35
C LEU A 49 10.30 -3.36 -5.30
N ILE A 50 11.11 -2.93 -6.25
CA ILE A 50 10.72 -2.09 -7.38
C ILE A 50 10.63 -2.99 -8.60
N ALA A 51 9.46 -3.12 -9.23
CA ALA A 51 9.26 -4.08 -10.32
C ALA A 51 8.63 -3.43 -11.55
N GLY A 52 9.15 -3.77 -12.72
CA GLY A 52 8.62 -3.35 -14.01
C GLY A 52 8.71 -1.85 -14.26
N GLY A 53 7.70 -1.32 -14.95
CA GLY A 53 7.60 0.08 -15.33
C GLY A 53 7.92 0.33 -16.80
N PHE A 54 7.81 1.57 -17.20
CA PHE A 54 7.98 2.03 -18.57
C PHE A 54 9.00 3.16 -18.64
N ASP A 55 9.78 3.20 -19.70
CA ASP A 55 10.65 4.31 -20.04
C ASP A 55 10.09 5.01 -21.29
N THR A 56 9.40 6.10 -21.08
CA THR A 56 8.76 6.86 -22.17
C THR A 56 9.77 7.39 -23.17
N TRP A 57 11.00 7.69 -22.73
CA TRP A 57 12.04 8.21 -23.62
C TRP A 57 12.50 7.18 -24.65
N ASN A 58 12.67 5.94 -24.22
CA ASN A 58 13.11 4.83 -25.09
C ASN A 58 11.95 4.01 -25.66
N GLY A 59 10.72 4.20 -25.17
CA GLY A 59 9.55 3.37 -25.53
C GLY A 59 9.67 1.93 -25.05
N GLU A 60 10.36 1.70 -23.93
CA GLU A 60 10.66 0.36 -23.41
C GLU A 60 9.87 0.06 -22.14
N THR A 61 9.22 -1.10 -22.12
CA THR A 61 8.61 -1.68 -20.91
C THR A 61 9.61 -2.62 -20.23
N TRP A 62 9.78 -2.51 -18.92
CA TRP A 62 10.78 -3.27 -18.19
C TRP A 62 10.23 -4.59 -17.63
N ALA A 63 11.02 -5.66 -17.79
CA ALA A 63 10.89 -6.89 -16.99
C ALA A 63 11.78 -6.84 -15.74
N SER A 64 12.74 -5.92 -15.67
CA SER A 64 13.71 -5.85 -14.58
C SER A 64 13.07 -5.42 -13.27
N ALA A 65 13.61 -5.95 -12.16
CA ALA A 65 13.29 -5.52 -10.82
C ALA A 65 14.55 -5.15 -10.04
N GLU A 66 14.38 -4.30 -9.03
CA GLU A 66 15.43 -3.81 -8.14
C GLU A 66 14.96 -3.88 -6.69
N LEU A 67 15.91 -4.02 -5.77
CA LEU A 67 15.66 -3.89 -4.33
C LEU A 67 16.29 -2.60 -3.83
N TYR A 68 15.47 -1.76 -3.23
CA TYR A 68 15.95 -0.64 -2.41
C TYR A 68 16.19 -1.12 -0.98
N ASP A 69 17.37 -0.82 -0.45
CA ASP A 69 17.74 -1.09 0.95
C ASP A 69 17.75 0.22 1.74
N PRO A 70 16.76 0.44 2.63
CA PRO A 70 16.70 1.69 3.41
C PRO A 70 17.89 1.91 4.32
N SER A 71 18.58 0.85 4.74
CA SER A 71 19.74 0.96 5.63
C SER A 71 20.99 1.55 4.94
N THR A 72 21.07 1.42 3.62
CA THR A 72 22.20 1.91 2.80
C THR A 72 21.81 3.00 1.82
N GLY A 73 20.48 3.22 1.61
CA GLY A 73 19.96 4.14 0.60
C GLY A 73 20.29 3.72 -0.84
N SER A 74 20.51 2.42 -1.09
CA SER A 74 21.00 1.94 -2.39
C SER A 74 20.02 1.00 -3.08
N PHE A 75 20.04 1.02 -4.42
CA PHE A 75 19.30 0.10 -5.28
C PHE A 75 20.22 -1.00 -5.81
N THR A 76 19.74 -2.24 -5.79
CA THR A 76 20.45 -3.41 -6.32
C THR A 76 19.54 -4.26 -7.19
N PRO A 77 20.02 -4.88 -8.28
CA PRO A 77 19.20 -5.75 -9.12
C PRO A 77 18.57 -6.90 -8.32
N ALA A 78 17.30 -7.20 -8.62
CA ALA A 78 16.50 -8.24 -7.95
C ALA A 78 15.99 -9.31 -8.95
N GLY A 79 16.71 -9.55 -10.03
CA GLY A 79 16.25 -10.43 -11.10
C GLY A 79 15.24 -9.74 -12.02
N GLY A 80 14.46 -10.52 -12.74
CA GLY A 80 13.47 -10.01 -13.69
C GLY A 80 12.24 -10.92 -13.80
N MET A 81 11.12 -10.30 -14.11
CA MET A 81 9.89 -10.97 -14.52
C MET A 81 10.11 -11.68 -15.86
N THR A 82 9.28 -12.67 -16.17
CA THR A 82 9.32 -13.36 -17.45
C THR A 82 8.74 -12.50 -18.58
N ILE A 83 7.83 -11.59 -18.25
CA ILE A 83 7.18 -10.68 -19.18
C ILE A 83 7.35 -9.24 -18.69
N PRO A 84 7.84 -8.32 -19.57
CA PRO A 84 7.87 -6.88 -19.24
C PRO A 84 6.45 -6.37 -18.96
N ARG A 85 6.31 -5.46 -17.99
CA ARG A 85 5.00 -4.88 -17.66
C ARG A 85 5.11 -3.54 -16.96
N SER A 86 4.21 -2.63 -17.31
CA SER A 86 3.93 -1.38 -16.59
C SER A 86 2.45 -1.35 -16.19
N MET A 87 2.03 -0.44 -15.33
CA MET A 87 0.61 -0.31 -14.93
C MET A 87 0.01 -1.62 -14.40
N HIS A 88 0.84 -2.52 -13.90
CA HIS A 88 0.46 -3.77 -13.25
C HIS A 88 0.19 -3.52 -11.75
N SER A 89 -0.42 -4.49 -11.09
CA SER A 89 -0.55 -4.48 -9.64
C SER A 89 0.53 -5.33 -8.97
N ALA A 90 0.92 -4.94 -7.75
CA ALA A 90 1.78 -5.72 -6.87
C ALA A 90 1.15 -5.81 -5.48
N THR A 91 0.98 -7.02 -4.97
CA THR A 91 0.34 -7.26 -3.68
C THR A 91 1.19 -8.20 -2.83
N LEU A 92 1.60 -7.73 -1.64
CA LEU A 92 2.27 -8.59 -0.65
C LEU A 92 1.27 -9.60 -0.10
N LEU A 93 1.58 -10.89 -0.26
CA LEU A 93 0.74 -12.01 0.17
C LEU A 93 1.06 -12.42 1.62
N PRO A 94 0.13 -13.15 2.28
CA PRO A 94 0.32 -13.62 3.67
C PRO A 94 1.54 -14.53 3.87
N ASP A 95 2.00 -15.22 2.82
CA ASP A 95 3.21 -16.07 2.85
C ASP A 95 4.52 -15.26 2.68
N GLY A 96 4.41 -13.95 2.43
CA GLY A 96 5.52 -13.03 2.23
C GLY A 96 6.01 -12.91 0.79
N LYS A 97 5.39 -13.61 -0.17
CA LYS A 97 5.63 -13.39 -1.59
C LYS A 97 4.87 -12.18 -2.10
N VAL A 98 5.25 -11.67 -3.27
CA VAL A 98 4.54 -10.57 -3.94
C VAL A 98 3.88 -11.09 -5.20
N LEU A 99 2.55 -10.96 -5.29
CA LEU A 99 1.80 -11.20 -6.51
C LEU A 99 1.97 -9.99 -7.44
N ILE A 100 2.47 -10.24 -8.64
CA ILE A 100 2.52 -9.27 -9.74
C ILE A 100 1.48 -9.71 -10.77
N ALA A 101 0.47 -8.89 -11.04
CA ALA A 101 -0.63 -9.30 -11.93
C ALA A 101 -0.92 -8.26 -13.02
N GLY A 102 -1.19 -8.74 -14.22
CA GLY A 102 -1.58 -7.93 -15.37
C GLY A 102 -0.54 -6.92 -15.81
N GLY A 103 -1.02 -5.73 -16.12
CA GLY A 103 -0.23 -4.62 -16.63
C GLY A 103 -0.30 -4.50 -18.13
N ASP A 104 0.38 -3.51 -18.66
CA ASP A 104 0.45 -3.23 -20.10
C ASP A 104 1.84 -3.52 -20.65
N LEU A 105 1.87 -4.00 -21.86
CA LEU A 105 3.07 -4.13 -22.64
C LEU A 105 2.94 -3.18 -23.84
N TYR A 106 3.77 -2.14 -23.84
CA TYR A 106 3.72 -1.08 -24.85
C TYR A 106 3.54 -1.66 -26.27
N ASN A 107 2.55 -1.16 -26.99
CA ASN A 107 2.11 -1.61 -28.31
C ASN A 107 1.46 -3.02 -28.40
N LEU A 108 1.39 -3.80 -27.32
CA LEU A 108 0.75 -5.13 -27.31
C LEU A 108 -0.48 -5.18 -26.40
N GLY A 109 -0.71 -4.12 -25.61
CA GLY A 109 -1.88 -3.96 -24.76
C GLY A 109 -1.85 -4.77 -23.45
N PRO A 110 -2.98 -4.75 -22.72
CA PRO A 110 -3.10 -5.35 -21.41
C PRO A 110 -2.82 -6.86 -21.38
N GLN A 111 -2.22 -7.33 -20.28
CA GLN A 111 -1.83 -8.71 -20.05
C GLN A 111 -2.75 -9.39 -19.03
N SER A 112 -2.98 -10.71 -19.20
CA SER A 112 -3.68 -11.54 -18.20
C SER A 112 -2.72 -12.31 -17.29
N THR A 113 -1.44 -12.37 -17.62
CA THR A 113 -0.44 -13.16 -16.92
C THR A 113 -0.14 -12.60 -15.54
N ALA A 114 0.20 -13.50 -14.59
CA ALA A 114 0.66 -13.11 -13.27
C ALA A 114 1.89 -13.94 -12.84
N GLU A 115 2.70 -13.34 -11.98
CA GLU A 115 3.93 -13.92 -11.45
C GLU A 115 4.01 -13.69 -9.94
N LEU A 116 4.71 -14.59 -9.24
CA LEU A 116 5.05 -14.45 -7.85
C LEU A 116 6.54 -14.15 -7.70
N TYR A 117 6.87 -13.08 -7.00
CA TYR A 117 8.22 -12.83 -6.52
C TYR A 117 8.39 -13.45 -5.15
N ASP A 118 9.44 -14.25 -4.98
CA ASP A 118 9.81 -14.85 -3.70
C ASP A 118 11.05 -14.14 -3.12
N PRO A 119 10.90 -13.35 -2.04
CA PRO A 119 12.02 -12.61 -1.45
C PRO A 119 13.11 -13.50 -0.86
N SER A 120 12.81 -14.76 -0.54
CA SER A 120 13.79 -15.70 0.01
C SER A 120 14.77 -16.23 -1.03
N THR A 121 14.35 -16.29 -2.28
CA THR A 121 15.18 -16.75 -3.40
C THR A 121 15.57 -15.63 -4.36
N GLY A 122 14.91 -14.47 -4.29
CA GLY A 122 15.10 -13.35 -5.21
C GLY A 122 14.61 -13.66 -6.64
N THR A 123 13.63 -14.57 -6.81
CA THR A 123 13.20 -15.03 -8.13
C THR A 123 11.72 -14.80 -8.40
N PHE A 124 11.39 -14.57 -9.67
CA PHE A 124 10.02 -14.55 -10.18
C PHE A 124 9.62 -15.91 -10.75
N ARG A 125 8.37 -16.30 -10.54
CA ARG A 125 7.78 -17.52 -11.13
C ARG A 125 6.35 -17.25 -11.58
N GLY A 126 5.98 -17.76 -12.75
CA GLY A 126 4.60 -17.72 -13.22
C GLY A 126 3.64 -18.40 -12.25
N THR A 127 2.43 -17.85 -12.15
CA THR A 127 1.28 -18.44 -11.43
C THR A 127 0.09 -18.51 -12.38
N GLY A 128 -1.15 -18.70 -11.88
CA GLY A 128 -2.34 -18.68 -12.73
C GLY A 128 -2.51 -17.34 -13.46
N ASN A 129 -3.26 -17.35 -14.53
CA ASN A 129 -3.59 -16.15 -15.31
C ASN A 129 -4.96 -15.61 -14.91
N MET A 130 -5.15 -14.30 -14.96
CA MET A 130 -6.46 -13.66 -14.92
C MET A 130 -7.34 -14.14 -16.09
N THR A 131 -8.64 -14.11 -15.90
CA THR A 131 -9.60 -14.46 -16.97
C THR A 131 -9.71 -13.37 -18.02
N ILE A 132 -9.44 -12.12 -17.64
CA ILE A 132 -9.47 -10.95 -18.52
C ILE A 132 -8.12 -10.22 -18.42
N PRO A 133 -7.47 -9.93 -19.58
CA PRO A 133 -6.29 -9.08 -19.58
C PRO A 133 -6.62 -7.68 -19.03
N ARG A 134 -5.79 -7.15 -18.11
CA ARG A 134 -6.03 -5.86 -17.46
C ARG A 134 -4.74 -5.09 -17.20
N ALA A 135 -4.81 -3.78 -17.38
CA ALA A 135 -3.85 -2.79 -16.87
C ALA A 135 -4.59 -1.76 -16.03
N LEU A 136 -3.92 -1.06 -15.12
CA LEU A 136 -4.52 -0.02 -14.26
C LEU A 136 -5.70 -0.51 -13.42
N HIS A 137 -5.78 -1.81 -13.18
CA HIS A 137 -6.78 -2.42 -12.30
C HIS A 137 -6.37 -2.26 -10.83
N THR A 138 -7.34 -2.40 -9.95
CA THR A 138 -7.09 -2.44 -8.51
C THR A 138 -6.83 -3.88 -8.03
N ALA A 139 -5.93 -4.03 -7.05
CA ALA A 139 -5.66 -5.31 -6.40
C ALA A 139 -5.65 -5.12 -4.88
N THR A 140 -6.58 -5.76 -4.19
CA THR A 140 -6.81 -5.58 -2.75
C THR A 140 -6.71 -6.91 -2.02
N LEU A 141 -5.74 -7.04 -1.10
CA LEU A 141 -5.66 -8.21 -0.22
C LEU A 141 -6.81 -8.17 0.79
N LEU A 142 -7.64 -9.19 0.76
CA LEU A 142 -8.80 -9.35 1.63
C LEU A 142 -8.43 -10.05 2.94
N ASN A 143 -9.28 -9.91 3.96
CA ASN A 143 -9.09 -10.56 5.26
C ASN A 143 -9.14 -12.11 5.19
N ASN A 144 -9.65 -12.69 4.10
CA ASN A 144 -9.60 -14.13 3.86
C ASN A 144 -8.32 -14.59 3.14
N GLY A 145 -7.38 -13.69 2.86
CA GLY A 145 -6.11 -13.96 2.21
C GLY A 145 -6.14 -14.01 0.69
N LYS A 146 -7.31 -13.88 0.06
CA LYS A 146 -7.44 -13.74 -1.39
C LYS A 146 -7.18 -12.30 -1.83
N VAL A 147 -6.79 -12.10 -3.09
CA VAL A 147 -6.63 -10.76 -3.66
C VAL A 147 -7.78 -10.49 -4.62
N LEU A 148 -8.58 -9.47 -4.32
CA LEU A 148 -9.62 -8.98 -5.23
C LEU A 148 -8.97 -8.17 -6.34
N ILE A 149 -9.27 -8.51 -7.59
CA ILE A 149 -8.87 -7.77 -8.79
C ILE A 149 -10.13 -7.18 -9.40
N ALA A 150 -10.19 -5.86 -9.56
CA ALA A 150 -11.36 -5.17 -10.09
C ALA A 150 -10.97 -4.03 -11.05
N GLY A 151 -11.79 -3.79 -12.06
CA GLY A 151 -11.63 -2.68 -12.99
C GLY A 151 -10.44 -2.79 -13.93
N GLY A 152 -9.89 -1.65 -14.27
CA GLY A 152 -8.76 -1.50 -15.19
C GLY A 152 -9.17 -1.30 -16.65
N GLN A 153 -8.19 -1.37 -17.53
CA GLN A 153 -8.37 -1.31 -18.98
C GLN A 153 -8.18 -2.71 -19.59
N PRO A 154 -9.07 -3.17 -20.50
CA PRO A 154 -10.29 -2.48 -20.94
C PRO A 154 -11.27 -2.27 -19.78
N SER A 155 -12.12 -1.28 -19.89
CA SER A 155 -13.13 -0.98 -18.86
C SER A 155 -14.18 -2.09 -18.83
N VAL A 156 -14.20 -2.85 -17.74
CA VAL A 156 -15.06 -4.02 -17.55
C VAL A 156 -15.73 -3.99 -16.18
N THR A 157 -16.90 -4.63 -16.07
CA THR A 157 -17.59 -4.82 -14.78
C THR A 157 -17.04 -6.02 -14.01
N ALA A 158 -16.50 -7.00 -14.71
CA ALA A 158 -16.06 -8.25 -14.11
C ALA A 158 -14.94 -8.06 -13.10
N ALA A 159 -15.08 -8.70 -11.93
CA ALA A 159 -14.05 -8.82 -10.93
C ALA A 159 -13.67 -10.29 -10.71
N GLU A 160 -12.48 -10.52 -10.21
CA GLU A 160 -11.96 -11.87 -9.95
C GLU A 160 -11.09 -11.90 -8.69
N PHE A 161 -10.93 -13.11 -8.15
CA PHE A 161 -10.03 -13.37 -7.05
C PHE A 161 -8.79 -14.10 -7.50
N TYR A 162 -7.66 -13.74 -6.96
CA TYR A 162 -6.51 -14.62 -6.87
C TYR A 162 -6.52 -15.35 -5.53
N ASP A 163 -6.41 -16.66 -5.55
CA ASP A 163 -6.28 -17.50 -4.35
C ASP A 163 -4.83 -17.98 -4.22
N PRO A 164 -4.05 -17.45 -3.25
CA PRO A 164 -2.64 -17.84 -3.10
C PRO A 164 -2.45 -19.32 -2.74
N SER A 165 -3.46 -19.98 -2.15
CA SER A 165 -3.37 -21.38 -1.75
C SER A 165 -3.42 -22.35 -2.93
N THR A 166 -4.05 -21.95 -4.04
CA THR A 166 -4.16 -22.74 -5.27
C THR A 166 -3.33 -22.15 -6.41
N GLY A 167 -2.94 -20.88 -6.30
CA GLY A 167 -2.27 -20.15 -7.37
C GLY A 167 -3.17 -19.85 -8.57
N THR A 168 -4.49 -19.75 -8.38
CA THR A 168 -5.45 -19.59 -9.47
C THR A 168 -6.32 -18.35 -9.33
N PHE A 169 -6.78 -17.82 -10.48
CA PHE A 169 -7.80 -16.78 -10.53
C PHE A 169 -9.18 -17.41 -10.74
N SER A 170 -10.21 -16.80 -10.17
CA SER A 170 -11.60 -17.19 -10.32
C SER A 170 -12.52 -15.98 -10.29
N ALA A 171 -13.58 -15.99 -11.11
CA ALA A 171 -14.56 -14.91 -11.13
C ALA A 171 -15.25 -14.74 -9.77
N THR A 172 -15.65 -13.50 -9.46
CA THR A 172 -16.55 -13.15 -8.38
C THR A 172 -17.73 -12.35 -8.95
N GLY A 173 -18.51 -11.66 -8.10
CA GLY A 173 -19.59 -10.80 -8.59
C GLY A 173 -19.07 -9.64 -9.45
N ASP A 174 -19.90 -9.20 -10.38
CA ASP A 174 -19.60 -8.06 -11.24
C ASP A 174 -19.91 -6.74 -10.53
N MET A 175 -19.13 -5.70 -10.83
CA MET A 175 -19.47 -4.31 -10.49
C MET A 175 -20.74 -3.91 -11.23
N THR A 176 -21.51 -2.96 -10.69
CA THR A 176 -22.73 -2.48 -11.35
C THR A 176 -22.43 -1.72 -12.63
N GLU A 177 -21.24 -1.12 -12.71
CA GLU A 177 -20.76 -0.40 -13.88
C GLU A 177 -19.27 -0.63 -14.11
N PRO A 178 -18.75 -0.48 -15.34
CA PRO A 178 -17.38 -0.79 -15.68
C PRO A 178 -16.38 0.24 -15.13
N GLY A 179 -15.18 -0.23 -14.80
CA GLY A 179 -14.05 0.57 -14.30
C GLY A 179 -13.94 0.60 -12.78
N ALA A 180 -12.72 0.62 -12.28
CA ALA A 180 -12.39 0.89 -10.89
C ALA A 180 -11.08 1.68 -10.89
N ASP A 181 -11.10 2.89 -10.35
CA ASP A 181 -9.92 3.75 -10.25
C ASP A 181 -9.17 3.50 -8.95
N THR A 182 -9.91 3.28 -7.87
CA THR A 182 -9.32 2.95 -6.57
C THR A 182 -10.12 1.87 -5.84
N ALA A 183 -9.45 1.13 -4.94
CA ALA A 183 -10.08 0.16 -4.07
C ALA A 183 -9.43 0.18 -2.69
N THR A 184 -10.24 0.33 -1.65
CA THR A 184 -9.78 0.46 -0.25
C THR A 184 -10.47 -0.56 0.62
N LEU A 185 -9.69 -1.44 1.27
CA LEU A 185 -10.22 -2.37 2.27
C LEU A 185 -10.62 -1.60 3.53
N LEU A 186 -11.88 -1.73 3.93
CA LEU A 186 -12.46 -1.08 5.09
C LEU A 186 -12.30 -1.93 6.37
N PRO A 187 -12.35 -1.35 7.57
CA PRO A 187 -12.25 -2.08 8.84
C PRO A 187 -13.32 -3.18 9.01
N ASN A 188 -14.48 -3.03 8.38
CA ASN A 188 -15.55 -4.04 8.39
C ASN A 188 -15.33 -5.19 7.39
N GLY A 189 -14.17 -5.20 6.68
CA GLY A 189 -13.81 -6.24 5.71
C GLY A 189 -14.40 -6.06 4.31
N LYS A 190 -15.27 -5.07 4.07
CA LYS A 190 -15.73 -4.72 2.72
C LYS A 190 -14.67 -3.89 2.00
N VAL A 191 -14.77 -3.80 0.67
CA VAL A 191 -13.88 -2.98 -0.15
C VAL A 191 -14.68 -1.84 -0.76
N LEU A 192 -14.28 -0.61 -0.45
CA LEU A 192 -14.79 0.58 -1.15
C LEU A 192 -14.09 0.66 -2.51
N VAL A 193 -14.87 0.68 -3.58
CA VAL A 193 -14.38 0.89 -4.95
C VAL A 193 -14.93 2.21 -5.44
N THR A 194 -14.05 3.12 -5.86
CA THR A 194 -14.47 4.39 -6.50
C THR A 194 -14.13 4.36 -7.97
N ARG A 195 -14.89 5.07 -8.75
CA ARG A 195 -14.70 5.18 -10.18
C ARG A 195 -15.23 6.48 -10.75
N CYS A 196 -14.64 6.92 -11.84
CA CYS A 196 -15.15 7.96 -12.69
C CYS A 196 -16.00 7.38 -13.83
N VAL A 197 -17.08 8.05 -14.18
CA VAL A 197 -17.96 7.68 -15.29
C VAL A 197 -17.40 8.24 -16.59
N ASP A 198 -17.37 7.39 -17.65
CA ASP A 198 -17.03 7.79 -19.02
C ASP A 198 -15.70 8.59 -19.13
N PHE A 199 -14.64 8.14 -18.45
CA PHE A 199 -13.32 8.80 -18.40
C PHE A 199 -13.38 10.25 -17.87
N CYS A 200 -14.39 10.59 -17.04
CA CYS A 200 -14.59 11.92 -16.45
C CYS A 200 -14.84 13.06 -17.45
N TYR A 201 -15.09 12.78 -18.70
CA TYR A 201 -15.41 13.84 -19.68
C TYR A 201 -16.83 14.40 -19.58
N ASP A 202 -17.73 13.71 -18.86
CA ASP A 202 -19.12 14.16 -18.66
C ASP A 202 -19.36 14.64 -17.23
N SER A 203 -19.10 15.91 -16.98
CA SER A 203 -19.32 16.57 -15.69
C SER A 203 -20.77 16.55 -15.19
N SER A 204 -21.71 16.13 -16.02
CA SER A 204 -23.14 16.05 -15.62
C SER A 204 -23.43 14.76 -14.83
N LYS A 205 -22.53 13.80 -14.82
CA LYS A 205 -22.68 12.51 -14.12
C LYS A 205 -21.82 12.49 -12.85
N PRO A 206 -22.40 12.22 -11.68
CA PRO A 206 -21.62 12.08 -10.46
C PRO A 206 -20.71 10.85 -10.55
N SER A 207 -19.52 10.96 -10.00
CA SER A 207 -18.65 9.81 -9.76
C SER A 207 -19.30 8.90 -8.72
N HIS A 208 -19.19 7.59 -8.93
CA HIS A 208 -19.90 6.60 -8.13
C HIS A 208 -18.94 5.79 -7.28
N ALA A 209 -19.46 5.30 -6.17
CA ALA A 209 -18.77 4.34 -5.33
C ALA A 209 -19.62 3.10 -5.09
N GLU A 210 -18.95 1.96 -5.00
CA GLU A 210 -19.53 0.66 -4.71
C GLU A 210 -18.82 0.01 -3.53
N LEU A 211 -19.54 -0.78 -2.77
CA LEU A 211 -19.00 -1.65 -1.75
C LEU A 211 -19.00 -3.09 -2.25
N TYR A 212 -17.83 -3.69 -2.31
CA TYR A 212 -17.70 -5.13 -2.48
C TYR A 212 -17.77 -5.83 -1.13
N ASP A 213 -18.64 -6.81 -1.01
CA ASP A 213 -18.75 -7.66 0.17
C ASP A 213 -18.13 -9.04 -0.11
N PRO A 214 -16.98 -9.39 0.49
CA PRO A 214 -16.30 -10.65 0.22
C PRO A 214 -17.01 -11.88 0.79
N VAL A 215 -18.02 -11.71 1.67
CA VAL A 215 -18.83 -12.81 2.20
C VAL A 215 -19.88 -13.26 1.18
N THR A 216 -20.54 -12.31 0.53
CA THR A 216 -21.55 -12.59 -0.50
C THR A 216 -20.97 -12.67 -1.90
N GLY A 217 -19.79 -12.10 -2.11
CA GLY A 217 -19.16 -11.97 -3.42
C GLY A 217 -19.85 -10.96 -4.35
N THR A 218 -20.52 -9.95 -3.80
CA THR A 218 -21.34 -9.01 -4.57
C THR A 218 -20.91 -7.55 -4.39
N PHE A 219 -21.11 -6.74 -5.43
CA PHE A 219 -20.99 -5.30 -5.38
C PHE A 219 -22.37 -4.66 -5.16
N ALA A 220 -22.39 -3.57 -4.42
CA ALA A 220 -23.58 -2.76 -4.23
C ALA A 220 -23.20 -1.27 -4.19
N ARG A 221 -24.00 -0.42 -4.85
CA ARG A 221 -23.80 1.04 -4.75
C ARG A 221 -23.85 1.50 -3.30
N THR A 222 -23.00 2.46 -2.98
CA THR A 222 -23.03 3.26 -1.76
C THR A 222 -23.32 4.73 -2.12
N GLY A 223 -22.97 5.69 -1.26
CA GLY A 223 -23.18 7.11 -1.56
C GLY A 223 -22.46 7.57 -2.84
N ASP A 224 -22.95 8.66 -3.45
CA ASP A 224 -22.27 9.31 -4.56
C ASP A 224 -21.24 10.32 -4.05
N MET A 225 -20.14 10.49 -4.76
CA MET A 225 -19.16 11.53 -4.47
C MET A 225 -19.75 12.90 -4.76
N ILE A 226 -19.33 13.90 -3.97
CA ILE A 226 -19.87 15.27 -4.08
C ILE A 226 -19.29 15.97 -5.30
N ASP A 227 -17.98 15.80 -5.51
CA ASP A 227 -17.30 16.34 -6.67
C ASP A 227 -17.32 15.30 -7.80
N PRO A 228 -18.01 15.58 -8.91
CA PRO A 228 -18.11 14.66 -10.03
C PRO A 228 -16.75 14.35 -10.68
N TYR A 229 -15.74 15.16 -10.43
CA TYR A 229 -14.43 15.05 -11.03
C TYR A 229 -13.42 14.24 -10.20
N GLN A 230 -13.74 13.92 -8.95
CA GLN A 230 -12.83 13.13 -8.11
C GLN A 230 -12.71 11.65 -8.50
N GLY A 231 -13.46 11.21 -9.50
CA GLY A 231 -13.43 9.81 -9.92
C GLY A 231 -12.22 9.39 -10.73
N ALA A 232 -11.51 10.31 -11.39
CA ALA A 232 -10.37 9.95 -12.22
C ALA A 232 -9.09 9.85 -11.37
N ARG A 233 -8.80 8.64 -10.91
CA ARG A 233 -7.56 8.29 -10.20
C ARG A 233 -7.20 9.21 -9.05
N PRO A 234 -8.13 9.49 -8.12
CA PRO A 234 -7.81 10.26 -6.94
C PRO A 234 -6.80 9.52 -6.06
N ALA A 235 -6.11 10.26 -5.21
CA ALA A 235 -5.41 9.64 -4.10
C ALA A 235 -6.43 9.17 -3.06
N THR A 236 -6.43 7.89 -2.69
CA THR A 236 -7.32 7.35 -1.66
C THR A 236 -6.54 6.75 -0.52
N MET A 237 -6.99 6.99 0.71
CA MET A 237 -6.34 6.45 1.90
C MET A 237 -7.33 6.18 3.02
N LEU A 238 -7.27 4.96 3.58
CA LEU A 238 -7.98 4.63 4.81
C LEU A 238 -7.33 5.36 5.98
N LEU A 239 -8.11 6.17 6.69
CA LEU A 239 -7.68 6.94 7.84
C LEU A 239 -7.75 6.11 9.14
N THR A 240 -7.01 6.51 10.16
CA THR A 240 -6.98 5.81 11.46
C THR A 240 -8.32 5.75 12.18
N ASN A 241 -9.23 6.67 11.87
CA ASN A 241 -10.61 6.69 12.37
C ASN A 241 -11.57 5.78 11.56
N GLY A 242 -11.06 5.02 10.58
CA GLY A 242 -11.85 4.11 9.75
C GLY A 242 -12.58 4.76 8.57
N GLN A 243 -12.50 6.06 8.40
CA GLN A 243 -13.01 6.79 7.24
C GLN A 243 -12.00 6.70 6.08
N VAL A 244 -12.42 7.03 4.86
CA VAL A 244 -11.54 7.05 3.69
C VAL A 244 -11.43 8.46 3.15
N LEU A 245 -10.19 8.97 3.05
CA LEU A 245 -9.88 10.20 2.31
C LEU A 245 -9.86 9.90 0.82
N ILE A 246 -10.52 10.73 0.04
CA ILE A 246 -10.43 10.79 -1.43
C ILE A 246 -9.97 12.20 -1.78
N ALA A 247 -8.83 12.37 -2.41
CA ALA A 247 -8.24 13.69 -2.66
C ALA A 247 -7.79 13.85 -4.10
N GLY A 248 -8.15 14.98 -4.69
CA GLY A 248 -7.87 15.33 -6.06
C GLY A 248 -8.62 14.48 -7.06
N GLY A 249 -8.19 14.46 -8.27
CA GLY A 249 -8.79 13.77 -9.42
C GLY A 249 -8.40 14.52 -10.69
N ASP A 250 -8.44 13.82 -11.81
CA ASP A 250 -8.15 14.38 -13.12
C ASP A 250 -9.43 14.96 -13.72
N LEU A 251 -9.36 16.19 -14.20
CA LEU A 251 -10.44 16.90 -14.90
C LEU A 251 -10.28 16.82 -16.43
N GLY A 252 -9.40 15.97 -16.93
CA GLY A 252 -9.05 15.93 -18.35
C GLY A 252 -8.42 17.26 -18.79
N ASP A 253 -8.93 17.84 -19.90
CA ASP A 253 -8.41 19.10 -20.46
C ASP A 253 -8.53 20.31 -19.51
N LEU A 254 -9.24 20.18 -18.39
CA LEU A 254 -9.46 21.26 -17.42
C LEU A 254 -8.44 21.25 -16.26
N GLY A 255 -7.59 20.22 -16.18
CA GLY A 255 -6.56 20.10 -15.14
C GLY A 255 -6.94 19.22 -13.96
N GLY A 256 -6.16 19.32 -12.88
CA GLY A 256 -6.41 18.62 -11.64
C GLY A 256 -7.47 19.27 -10.76
N SER A 257 -8.00 18.51 -9.83
CA SER A 257 -8.87 19.01 -8.76
C SER A 257 -8.10 19.16 -7.45
N ALA A 258 -8.27 20.31 -6.78
CA ALA A 258 -7.80 20.51 -5.41
C ALA A 258 -8.82 20.03 -4.36
N SER A 259 -9.97 19.50 -4.76
CA SER A 259 -11.01 19.06 -3.83
C SER A 259 -10.62 17.79 -3.09
N ALA A 260 -11.16 17.62 -1.90
CA ALA A 260 -11.02 16.39 -1.13
C ALA A 260 -12.32 16.08 -0.37
N GLU A 261 -12.59 14.80 -0.24
CA GLU A 261 -13.81 14.27 0.41
C GLU A 261 -13.45 13.15 1.37
N ILE A 262 -14.34 12.96 2.34
CA ILE A 262 -14.28 11.86 3.30
C ILE A 262 -15.47 10.94 3.08
N TYR A 263 -15.21 9.67 2.84
CA TYR A 263 -16.21 8.62 2.90
C TYR A 263 -16.32 8.06 4.30
N ASP A 264 -17.54 7.99 4.83
CA ASP A 264 -17.83 7.37 6.13
C ASP A 264 -18.49 5.99 5.92
N PRO A 265 -17.80 4.88 6.24
CA PRO A 265 -18.36 3.54 6.06
C PRO A 265 -19.56 3.23 6.96
N ALA A 266 -19.78 3.98 8.05
CA ALA A 266 -20.91 3.76 8.95
C ALA A 266 -22.23 4.30 8.37
N THR A 267 -22.15 5.39 7.61
CA THR A 267 -23.31 6.03 6.98
C THR A 267 -23.42 5.73 5.48
N GLY A 268 -22.30 5.35 4.85
CA GLY A 268 -22.18 5.20 3.41
C GLY A 268 -22.19 6.52 2.65
N ALA A 269 -21.94 7.64 3.33
CA ALA A 269 -22.02 8.99 2.75
C ALA A 269 -20.63 9.61 2.55
N PHE A 270 -20.55 10.51 1.55
CA PHE A 270 -19.41 11.38 1.32
C PHE A 270 -19.66 12.76 1.92
N SER A 271 -18.63 13.40 2.41
CA SER A 271 -18.65 14.78 2.93
C SER A 271 -17.38 15.51 2.50
N ALA A 272 -17.51 16.78 2.13
CA ALA A 272 -16.36 17.60 1.79
C ALA A 272 -15.44 17.80 3.02
N THR A 273 -14.13 17.84 2.77
CA THR A 273 -13.12 18.23 3.75
C THR A 273 -12.32 19.43 3.25
N GLY A 274 -11.17 19.75 3.85
CA GLY A 274 -10.32 20.84 3.36
C GLY A 274 -9.89 20.63 1.91
N LYS A 275 -9.51 21.72 1.25
CA LYS A 275 -8.96 21.66 -0.11
C LYS A 275 -7.44 21.58 -0.06
N MET A 276 -6.85 20.90 -1.05
CA MET A 276 -5.42 20.96 -1.30
C MET A 276 -4.99 22.38 -1.66
N THR A 277 -3.74 22.72 -1.41
CA THR A 277 -3.18 24.04 -1.71
C THR A 277 -2.80 24.18 -3.19
N ALA A 278 -2.58 23.05 -3.86
CA ALA A 278 -2.29 22.97 -5.28
C ALA A 278 -3.27 22.03 -5.99
N ASP A 279 -3.58 22.35 -7.24
CA ASP A 279 -4.29 21.44 -8.14
C ASP A 279 -3.26 20.35 -8.56
N ILE A 280 -3.40 19.16 -8.01
CA ILE A 280 -2.54 18.03 -8.38
C ILE A 280 -3.24 17.23 -9.46
N ASP A 281 -2.65 17.12 -10.66
CA ASP A 281 -3.29 16.54 -11.83
C ASP A 281 -3.24 15.02 -11.86
N TYR A 282 -2.16 14.45 -12.39
CA TYR A 282 -2.10 13.03 -12.73
C TYR A 282 -1.36 12.21 -11.69
N TRP A 283 -1.68 10.91 -11.58
CA TRP A 283 -0.88 9.86 -10.96
C TRP A 283 -0.27 10.19 -9.58
N ARG A 284 -1.13 10.69 -8.70
CA ARG A 284 -0.73 10.99 -7.32
C ARG A 284 -0.70 9.73 -6.45
N SER A 285 0.13 9.77 -5.44
CA SER A 285 0.18 8.75 -4.40
C SER A 285 -0.33 9.30 -3.06
N ALA A 286 -0.91 8.43 -2.24
CA ALA A 286 -1.25 8.73 -0.85
C ALA A 286 -0.59 7.71 0.07
N THR A 287 0.04 8.20 1.13
CA THR A 287 0.69 7.35 2.14
C THR A 287 0.26 7.78 3.53
N LEU A 288 -0.37 6.86 4.28
CA LEU A 288 -0.71 7.10 5.68
C LEU A 288 0.56 7.06 6.52
N LEU A 289 0.84 8.15 7.19
CA LEU A 289 1.99 8.30 8.07
C LEU A 289 1.70 7.74 9.47
N PRO A 290 2.73 7.35 10.21
CA PRO A 290 2.55 6.79 11.55
C PRO A 290 1.92 7.74 12.58
N ASP A 291 1.94 9.05 12.35
CA ASP A 291 1.25 10.05 13.17
C ASP A 291 -0.23 10.23 12.79
N GLY A 292 -0.73 9.46 11.83
CA GLY A 292 -2.11 9.49 11.36
C GLY A 292 -2.39 10.52 10.26
N LYS A 293 -1.40 11.33 9.86
CA LYS A 293 -1.51 12.22 8.70
C LYS A 293 -1.35 11.45 7.39
N VAL A 294 -1.76 12.05 6.29
CA VAL A 294 -1.59 11.47 4.96
C VAL A 294 -0.68 12.35 4.12
N LEU A 295 0.43 11.78 3.65
CA LEU A 295 1.26 12.41 2.62
C LEU A 295 0.61 12.14 1.27
N ILE A 296 0.32 13.19 0.52
CA ILE A 296 -0.09 13.13 -0.88
C ILE A 296 1.03 13.73 -1.70
N ALA A 297 1.52 12.99 -2.67
CA ALA A 297 2.59 13.43 -3.56
C ALA A 297 2.15 13.24 -5.03
N GLY A 298 2.51 14.20 -5.88
CA GLY A 298 2.17 14.21 -7.29
C GLY A 298 2.69 15.48 -7.95
N GLU A 299 2.21 15.77 -9.14
CA GLU A 299 2.60 16.97 -9.89
C GLU A 299 1.43 17.94 -10.03
N SER A 300 1.71 19.26 -10.05
CA SER A 300 0.77 20.30 -10.45
C SER A 300 0.92 20.58 -11.96
N GLY A 301 0.06 19.96 -12.79
CA GLY A 301 0.33 19.80 -14.21
C GLY A 301 -0.03 20.98 -15.12
N HIS A 302 -1.11 21.72 -14.86
CA HIS A 302 -1.62 22.71 -15.85
C HIS A 302 -0.82 24.03 -15.90
N GLY A 303 -0.13 24.41 -14.83
CA GLY A 303 0.78 25.56 -14.84
C GLY A 303 2.01 25.32 -15.71
N CYS A 304 2.40 24.09 -15.89
CA CYS A 304 3.60 23.66 -16.57
C CYS A 304 3.62 23.94 -18.07
N LEU A 305 2.52 23.75 -18.73
CA LEU A 305 2.40 24.02 -20.19
C LEU A 305 2.60 25.50 -20.54
N SER A 306 2.27 26.40 -19.61
CA SER A 306 2.35 27.84 -19.82
C SER A 306 3.59 28.49 -19.17
N ASN A 307 4.15 27.90 -18.12
CA ASN A 307 5.31 28.41 -17.41
C ASN A 307 6.15 27.28 -16.76
N PRO A 308 7.20 26.79 -17.39
CA PRO A 308 8.05 25.70 -16.88
C PRO A 308 8.69 25.95 -15.51
N SER A 309 8.72 27.20 -15.04
CA SER A 309 9.29 27.53 -13.73
C SER A 309 8.35 27.23 -12.55
N VAL A 310 7.12 26.81 -12.82
CA VAL A 310 6.09 26.49 -11.80
C VAL A 310 5.83 25.00 -11.67
N CYS A 311 6.46 24.20 -12.49
CA CYS A 311 6.40 22.76 -12.45
C CYS A 311 7.32 22.24 -11.34
N LEU A 312 6.81 22.10 -10.18
CA LEU A 312 7.50 21.46 -9.06
C LEU A 312 6.68 20.27 -8.64
N GLY A 313 7.34 19.15 -8.45
CA GLY A 313 6.74 18.05 -7.73
C GLY A 313 6.15 18.61 -6.45
N THR A 314 4.87 18.39 -6.22
CA THR A 314 4.18 18.93 -5.05
C THR A 314 3.86 17.78 -4.09
N ALA A 315 4.02 18.07 -2.82
CA ALA A 315 3.55 17.18 -1.78
C ALA A 315 2.71 17.98 -0.79
N GLU A 316 1.68 17.34 -0.24
CA GLU A 316 0.83 17.92 0.77
C GLU A 316 0.58 16.94 1.91
N LEU A 317 0.43 17.47 3.10
CA LEU A 317 0.06 16.73 4.29
C LEU A 317 -1.39 17.02 4.63
N TYR A 318 -2.23 16.00 4.60
CA TYR A 318 -3.57 16.06 5.14
C TYR A 318 -3.57 15.67 6.61
N ASP A 319 -4.14 16.51 7.45
CA ASP A 319 -4.35 16.24 8.89
C ASP A 319 -5.83 15.89 9.10
N PRO A 320 -6.16 14.62 9.42
CA PRO A 320 -7.56 14.20 9.57
C PRO A 320 -8.23 14.76 10.85
N ILE A 321 -7.47 15.27 11.82
CA ILE A 321 -8.02 15.88 13.04
C ILE A 321 -8.59 17.26 12.72
N THR A 322 -7.88 18.04 11.92
CA THR A 322 -8.29 19.41 11.56
C THR A 322 -9.05 19.46 10.23
N GLY A 323 -8.95 18.41 9.40
CA GLY A 323 -9.50 18.37 8.05
C GLY A 323 -8.79 19.33 7.10
N THR A 324 -7.50 19.64 7.32
CA THR A 324 -6.77 20.65 6.53
C THR A 324 -5.55 20.07 5.85
N PHE A 325 -5.18 20.69 4.72
CA PHE A 325 -3.93 20.41 4.00
C PHE A 325 -2.86 21.46 4.33
N SER A 326 -1.61 21.06 4.29
CA SER A 326 -0.46 21.92 4.45
C SER A 326 0.67 21.43 3.56
N ALA A 327 1.39 22.35 2.90
CA ALA A 327 2.53 21.97 2.08
C ALA A 327 3.76 21.70 2.98
N PRO A 328 4.42 20.52 2.86
CA PRO A 328 5.78 20.33 3.33
C PRO A 328 6.77 21.06 2.42
N SER A 329 8.06 20.80 2.54
CA SER A 329 9.04 21.30 1.57
C SER A 329 8.81 20.67 0.19
N ASP A 330 9.25 21.34 -0.86
CA ASP A 330 9.11 20.90 -2.25
C ASP A 330 9.69 19.49 -2.47
N SER A 331 8.93 18.67 -3.19
CA SER A 331 9.35 17.34 -3.65
C SER A 331 9.95 17.45 -5.06
N GLN A 332 10.86 16.53 -5.39
CA GLN A 332 11.34 16.36 -6.78
C GLN A 332 10.59 15.22 -7.49
N SER A 333 9.72 14.52 -6.77
CA SER A 333 8.94 13.41 -7.32
C SER A 333 7.77 13.91 -8.16
N GLU A 334 7.60 13.27 -9.30
CA GLU A 334 6.70 13.70 -10.35
C GLU A 334 5.72 12.60 -10.74
N GLU A 335 4.99 12.75 -11.84
CA GLU A 335 3.95 11.84 -12.30
C GLU A 335 4.43 10.39 -12.40
N GLY A 336 3.57 9.42 -12.09
CA GLY A 336 3.86 7.99 -12.26
C GLY A 336 4.90 7.39 -11.30
N HIS A 337 5.28 8.14 -10.25
CA HIS A 337 6.15 7.64 -9.17
C HIS A 337 5.42 6.60 -8.31
N ALA A 338 6.19 5.78 -7.60
CA ALA A 338 5.67 4.92 -6.56
C ALA A 338 6.07 5.42 -5.18
N SER A 339 5.12 5.44 -4.21
CA SER A 339 5.38 5.77 -2.82
C SER A 339 5.29 4.55 -1.91
N THR A 340 6.20 4.44 -0.95
CA THR A 340 6.26 3.30 -0.02
C THR A 340 6.65 3.76 1.37
N LEU A 341 5.78 3.48 2.36
CA LEU A 341 6.11 3.71 3.77
C LEU A 341 7.19 2.70 4.21
N LEU A 342 8.33 3.21 4.68
CA LEU A 342 9.49 2.42 5.10
C LEU A 342 9.37 1.95 6.57
N PRO A 343 10.20 0.98 7.00
CA PRO A 343 10.12 0.44 8.36
C PRO A 343 10.36 1.49 9.46
N ASP A 344 11.16 2.51 9.21
CA ASP A 344 11.45 3.59 10.16
C ASP A 344 10.38 4.69 10.19
N GLY A 345 9.36 4.61 9.33
CA GLY A 345 8.28 5.59 9.22
C GLY A 345 8.53 6.69 8.21
N THR A 346 9.67 6.70 7.52
CA THR A 346 9.91 7.57 6.36
C THR A 346 9.18 7.05 5.12
N VAL A 347 9.07 7.84 4.06
CA VAL A 347 8.40 7.43 2.82
C VAL A 347 9.37 7.53 1.65
N LEU A 348 9.60 6.40 0.96
CA LEU A 348 10.33 6.37 -0.30
C LEU A 348 9.40 6.77 -1.44
N LEU A 349 9.83 7.75 -2.25
CA LEU A 349 9.25 8.06 -3.55
C LEU A 349 10.28 7.68 -4.61
N SER A 350 9.88 6.93 -5.64
CA SER A 350 10.84 6.39 -6.61
C SER A 350 10.35 6.55 -8.04
N GLY A 351 11.26 6.89 -8.95
CA GLY A 351 11.01 7.04 -10.38
C GLY A 351 9.96 8.11 -10.70
N GLY A 352 9.26 7.93 -11.79
CA GLY A 352 8.24 8.85 -12.27
C GLY A 352 8.64 9.55 -13.57
N TRP A 353 7.86 10.55 -13.95
CA TRP A 353 8.03 11.36 -15.16
C TRP A 353 8.14 12.84 -14.81
N ASP A 354 9.09 13.53 -15.41
CA ASP A 354 9.31 14.98 -15.26
C ASP A 354 8.69 15.73 -16.45
N PHE A 355 7.57 16.40 -16.22
CA PHE A 355 6.90 17.22 -17.23
C PHE A 355 7.55 18.58 -17.45
N CYS A 356 8.24 19.10 -16.47
CA CYS A 356 8.73 20.47 -16.45
C CYS A 356 9.57 20.88 -17.60
N LYS A 357 9.89 19.95 -18.36
CA LYS A 357 10.95 20.11 -19.32
C LYS A 357 10.52 19.71 -20.71
N ALA A 358 9.26 19.32 -20.93
CA ALA A 358 8.67 19.21 -22.25
C ALA A 358 8.46 20.61 -22.83
N THR A 359 9.44 21.13 -23.54
CA THR A 359 9.28 22.39 -24.31
C THR A 359 8.24 22.21 -25.42
N PRO A 360 7.47 23.25 -25.76
CA PRO A 360 6.59 23.23 -26.93
C PRO A 360 7.36 22.78 -28.17
N ILE A 361 6.73 21.93 -28.96
CA ILE A 361 7.21 21.35 -30.21
C ILE A 361 8.24 22.26 -30.91
N GLY A 362 9.52 21.87 -30.85
CA GLY A 362 10.58 22.50 -31.65
C GLY A 362 11.88 22.91 -30.95
N ASN A 363 11.91 23.06 -29.63
CA ASN A 363 13.14 23.40 -28.91
C ASN A 363 13.27 22.53 -27.65
N SER A 364 13.79 21.34 -27.79
CA SER A 364 14.18 20.52 -26.62
C SER A 364 15.31 21.26 -25.88
N VAL A 365 15.05 21.67 -24.64
CA VAL A 365 16.10 22.05 -23.72
C VAL A 365 16.82 20.75 -23.31
N PRO A 366 18.12 20.58 -23.57
CA PRO A 366 18.84 19.37 -23.19
C PRO A 366 18.68 19.08 -21.69
N GLY A 367 18.21 17.90 -21.35
CA GLY A 367 17.98 17.45 -19.97
C GLY A 367 16.58 17.68 -19.43
N CYS A 368 15.60 17.92 -20.29
CA CYS A 368 14.23 18.27 -19.93
C CYS A 368 13.20 17.30 -20.49
N GLY A 369 12.28 16.84 -19.64
CA GLY A 369 11.21 15.88 -19.93
C GLY A 369 11.72 14.46 -20.05
N GLY A 370 11.26 13.55 -19.23
CA GLY A 370 11.63 12.14 -19.34
C GLY A 370 11.40 11.34 -18.07
N THR A 371 11.46 10.05 -18.24
CA THR A 371 11.34 9.10 -17.14
C THR A 371 12.52 9.23 -16.18
N LEU A 372 12.25 9.23 -14.89
CA LEU A 372 13.24 9.45 -13.85
C LEU A 372 13.84 8.16 -13.31
N ALA A 373 15.14 8.21 -13.01
CA ALA A 373 15.82 7.20 -12.20
C ALA A 373 16.04 7.66 -10.75
N SER A 374 15.70 8.90 -10.42
CA SER A 374 15.87 9.45 -9.07
C SER A 374 14.88 8.84 -8.09
N ALA A 375 15.26 8.84 -6.82
CA ALA A 375 14.38 8.55 -5.71
C ALA A 375 14.66 9.51 -4.55
N GLU A 376 13.64 9.72 -3.74
CA GLU A 376 13.68 10.58 -2.55
C GLU A 376 13.08 9.88 -1.35
N VAL A 377 13.51 10.30 -0.17
CA VAL A 377 12.89 9.92 1.09
C VAL A 377 12.29 11.14 1.74
N TYR A 378 10.99 11.07 2.01
CA TYR A 378 10.29 12.04 2.86
C TYR A 378 10.48 11.66 4.33
N HIS A 379 10.85 12.65 5.15
CA HIS A 379 11.06 12.53 6.58
C HIS A 379 9.91 13.20 7.34
N PRO A 380 8.93 12.46 7.86
CA PRO A 380 7.87 13.06 8.64
C PRO A 380 8.39 13.63 9.97
N ALA A 381 7.64 14.55 10.56
CA ALA A 381 8.01 15.17 11.85
C ALA A 381 8.07 14.16 13.00
N VAL A 382 7.35 13.06 12.89
CA VAL A 382 7.33 12.00 13.90
C VAL A 382 7.61 10.66 13.20
N LEU A 383 8.62 9.97 13.67
CA LEU A 383 9.01 8.65 13.20
C LEU A 383 8.53 7.58 14.19
N PHE A 384 7.96 6.49 13.66
CA PHE A 384 7.61 5.31 14.42
C PHE A 384 8.21 4.09 13.75
N ALA A 385 8.80 3.22 14.55
CA ALA A 385 9.29 1.94 14.06
C ALA A 385 8.17 1.08 13.44
N ALA A 386 8.53 0.18 12.52
CA ALA A 386 7.62 -0.83 12.03
C ALA A 386 7.01 -1.64 13.18
N PRO A 387 5.82 -2.24 13.00
CA PRO A 387 5.28 -3.14 13.99
C PRO A 387 6.24 -4.30 14.25
N GLU A 388 6.38 -4.70 15.49
CA GLU A 388 7.25 -5.80 15.89
C GLU A 388 6.47 -6.76 16.79
N LEU A 389 6.53 -8.06 16.47
CA LEU A 389 6.00 -9.13 17.30
C LEU A 389 7.09 -9.58 18.28
N PHE A 390 6.74 -9.74 19.55
CA PHE A 390 7.72 -10.16 20.55
C PHE A 390 8.02 -11.66 20.46
N SER A 391 9.30 -12.01 20.51
CA SER A 391 9.78 -13.38 20.68
C SER A 391 10.08 -13.68 22.16
N LEU A 392 10.06 -14.95 22.52
CA LEU A 392 10.41 -15.38 23.88
C LEU A 392 11.89 -15.15 24.21
N SER A 393 12.76 -15.14 23.20
CA SER A 393 14.19 -14.85 23.32
C SER A 393 14.50 -13.34 23.41
N GLY A 394 13.56 -12.49 23.01
CA GLY A 394 13.74 -11.03 22.96
C GLY A 394 14.61 -10.54 21.81
N ASP A 395 14.94 -11.40 20.84
CA ASP A 395 15.77 -11.10 19.66
C ASP A 395 14.94 -10.89 18.37
N ALA A 396 13.62 -10.72 18.54
CA ALA A 396 12.64 -10.57 17.45
C ALA A 396 12.56 -11.77 16.47
N ASN A 397 13.09 -12.94 16.86
CA ASN A 397 13.08 -14.17 16.06
C ASN A 397 12.69 -15.38 16.90
N GLY A 398 12.35 -16.51 16.24
CA GLY A 398 12.02 -17.76 16.91
C GLY A 398 10.62 -17.77 17.54
N PRO A 399 10.42 -18.55 18.63
CA PRO A 399 9.10 -18.68 19.26
C PRO A 399 8.54 -17.34 19.74
N GLY A 400 7.32 -17.01 19.32
CA GLY A 400 6.63 -15.78 19.70
C GLY A 400 6.18 -15.79 21.18
N ALA A 401 6.06 -14.60 21.77
CA ALA A 401 5.40 -14.40 23.05
C ALA A 401 3.87 -14.49 22.86
N ILE A 402 3.36 -15.69 22.58
CA ILE A 402 1.99 -16.01 22.23
C ILE A 402 1.37 -16.89 23.33
N GLN A 403 0.16 -16.56 23.75
CA GLN A 403 -0.55 -17.24 24.81
C GLN A 403 -1.91 -17.75 24.33
N HIS A 404 -2.37 -18.87 24.89
CA HIS A 404 -3.77 -19.29 24.81
C HIS A 404 -4.64 -18.28 25.55
N ALA A 405 -5.71 -17.79 24.91
CA ALA A 405 -6.52 -16.71 25.46
C ALA A 405 -7.32 -17.12 26.72
N ASP A 406 -7.64 -18.41 26.87
CA ASP A 406 -8.41 -18.98 27.97
C ASP A 406 -7.55 -19.30 29.20
N THR A 407 -6.32 -19.77 29.01
CA THR A 407 -5.43 -20.24 30.09
C THR A 407 -4.29 -19.27 30.41
N TYR A 408 -3.99 -18.32 29.54
CA TYR A 408 -2.82 -17.43 29.56
C TYR A 408 -1.47 -18.17 29.60
N GLN A 409 -1.48 -19.47 29.25
CA GLN A 409 -0.25 -20.23 29.12
C GLN A 409 0.41 -19.99 27.77
N LEU A 410 1.74 -20.06 27.73
CA LEU A 410 2.49 -19.91 26.49
C LEU A 410 2.20 -21.07 25.52
N VAL A 411 2.06 -20.71 24.26
CA VAL A 411 2.05 -21.67 23.16
C VAL A 411 3.44 -22.23 22.97
N SER A 412 3.59 -23.56 22.94
CA SER A 412 4.87 -24.24 22.82
C SER A 412 4.68 -25.62 22.19
N ALA A 413 5.76 -26.32 21.86
CA ALA A 413 5.70 -27.70 21.35
C ALA A 413 5.01 -28.68 22.33
N ASN A 414 5.08 -28.42 23.65
CA ASN A 414 4.39 -29.21 24.68
C ASN A 414 2.96 -28.73 24.97
N ASN A 415 2.59 -27.60 24.48
CA ASN A 415 1.26 -26.96 24.59
C ASN A 415 0.95 -26.22 23.31
N PRO A 416 0.75 -26.93 22.18
CA PRO A 416 0.57 -26.32 20.87
C PRO A 416 -0.82 -25.69 20.73
N ALA A 417 -0.92 -24.68 19.86
CA ALA A 417 -2.20 -24.11 19.49
C ALA A 417 -3.02 -25.05 18.60
N VAL A 418 -4.33 -24.91 18.68
CA VAL A 418 -5.29 -25.70 17.90
C VAL A 418 -6.00 -24.80 16.88
N ALA A 419 -6.29 -25.32 15.69
CA ALA A 419 -7.06 -24.60 14.69
C ALA A 419 -8.45 -24.17 15.25
N GLY A 420 -8.81 -22.90 15.05
CA GLY A 420 -10.04 -22.29 15.59
C GLY A 420 -9.90 -21.71 16.99
N GLU A 421 -8.83 -21.97 17.70
CA GLU A 421 -8.55 -21.42 19.02
C GLU A 421 -8.25 -19.91 18.96
N VAL A 422 -8.53 -19.22 20.06
CA VAL A 422 -8.17 -17.81 20.23
C VAL A 422 -6.83 -17.70 20.97
N LEU A 423 -5.92 -16.95 20.38
CA LEU A 423 -4.60 -16.67 20.93
C LEU A 423 -4.44 -15.18 21.21
N VAL A 424 -3.55 -14.85 22.13
CA VAL A 424 -3.09 -13.49 22.42
C VAL A 424 -1.64 -13.38 22.04
N ILE A 425 -1.33 -12.39 21.20
CA ILE A 425 0.04 -12.04 20.82
C ILE A 425 0.34 -10.61 21.25
N TYR A 426 1.57 -10.36 21.65
CA TYR A 426 2.03 -9.04 22.04
C TYR A 426 3.06 -8.50 21.04
N GLY A 427 3.04 -7.17 20.88
CA GLY A 427 3.92 -6.46 19.97
C GLY A 427 3.94 -4.96 20.23
N THR A 428 4.52 -4.24 19.27
CA THR A 428 4.58 -2.78 19.23
C THR A 428 4.19 -2.24 17.86
N GLY A 429 4.12 -0.91 17.73
CA GLY A 429 4.01 -0.24 16.44
C GLY A 429 2.59 -0.10 15.88
N LEU A 430 1.54 -0.44 16.65
CA LEU A 430 0.17 -0.08 16.31
C LEU A 430 -0.11 1.36 16.74
N ILE A 431 -0.82 2.11 15.91
CA ILE A 431 -1.26 3.48 16.25
C ILE A 431 -2.35 3.38 17.31
N ASP A 432 -2.16 4.11 18.44
CA ASP A 432 -3.12 4.14 19.53
C ASP A 432 -4.46 4.73 19.07
N GLY A 433 -5.56 4.05 19.40
CA GLY A 433 -6.91 4.45 19.02
C GLY A 433 -7.25 4.27 17.53
N SER A 434 -6.36 3.68 16.73
CA SER A 434 -6.66 3.36 15.32
C SER A 434 -7.75 2.31 15.21
N LEU A 435 -8.66 2.50 14.26
CA LEU A 435 -9.68 1.52 13.89
C LEU A 435 -9.22 0.58 12.75
N ILE A 436 -8.02 0.78 12.23
CA ILE A 436 -7.44 -0.09 11.19
C ILE A 436 -6.92 -1.35 11.86
N PRO A 437 -7.48 -2.54 11.60
CA PRO A 437 -6.98 -3.77 12.17
C PRO A 437 -5.65 -4.18 11.55
N PRO A 438 -4.69 -4.71 12.34
CA PRO A 438 -3.53 -5.35 11.78
C PRO A 438 -3.95 -6.62 11.02
N GLN A 439 -3.26 -6.92 9.92
CA GLN A 439 -3.42 -8.17 9.18
C GLN A 439 -2.41 -9.17 9.72
N LEU A 440 -2.88 -10.29 10.27
CA LEU A 440 -2.01 -11.36 10.76
C LEU A 440 -2.12 -12.59 9.88
N ALA A 441 -0.98 -13.24 9.65
CA ALA A 441 -0.92 -14.52 8.95
C ALA A 441 -0.20 -15.57 9.83
N ILE A 442 -0.77 -16.77 9.91
CA ILE A 442 -0.20 -17.94 10.58
C ILE A 442 -0.06 -19.04 9.54
N GLY A 443 1.17 -19.53 9.31
CA GLY A 443 1.43 -20.55 8.29
C GLY A 443 0.99 -20.13 6.88
N GLY A 444 1.08 -18.83 6.57
CA GLY A 444 0.68 -18.28 5.27
C GLY A 444 -0.84 -18.10 5.09
N LYS A 445 -1.64 -18.34 6.11
CA LYS A 445 -3.10 -18.10 6.09
C LYS A 445 -3.48 -16.94 7.00
N MET A 446 -4.43 -16.11 6.55
CA MET A 446 -4.93 -15.00 7.35
C MET A 446 -5.64 -15.48 8.61
N ALA A 447 -5.25 -14.90 9.75
CA ALA A 447 -5.92 -15.07 11.02
C ALA A 447 -7.01 -14.01 11.19
N GLU A 448 -8.14 -14.40 11.77
CA GLU A 448 -9.18 -13.46 12.16
C GLU A 448 -8.71 -12.66 13.38
N VAL A 449 -8.62 -11.34 13.25
CA VAL A 449 -8.31 -10.43 14.37
C VAL A 449 -9.61 -10.11 15.08
N LEU A 450 -9.72 -10.51 16.35
CA LEU A 450 -10.90 -10.34 17.18
C LEU A 450 -10.85 -9.05 18.01
N TRP A 451 -9.65 -8.65 18.38
CA TRP A 451 -9.38 -7.42 19.13
C TRP A 451 -7.92 -7.00 18.97
N PHE A 452 -7.66 -5.71 18.99
CA PHE A 452 -6.31 -5.14 19.01
C PHE A 452 -6.30 -3.78 19.72
N GLY A 453 -5.17 -3.40 20.27
CA GLY A 453 -5.00 -2.11 20.93
C GLY A 453 -3.90 -2.13 21.98
N ASN A 454 -3.83 -1.08 22.78
CA ASN A 454 -2.88 -1.00 23.88
C ASN A 454 -3.22 -1.99 25.00
N THR A 455 -2.22 -2.69 25.50
CA THR A 455 -2.37 -3.57 26.66
C THR A 455 -2.71 -2.71 27.89
N PRO A 456 -3.79 -3.01 28.62
CA PRO A 456 -4.18 -2.25 29.79
C PRO A 456 -3.05 -2.13 30.82
N GLY A 457 -2.68 -0.91 31.21
CA GLY A 457 -1.62 -0.63 32.16
C GLY A 457 -0.19 -0.65 31.60
N TYR A 458 -0.01 -0.89 30.29
CA TYR A 458 1.31 -0.94 29.65
C TYR A 458 1.33 -0.08 28.38
N PRO A 459 1.53 1.25 28.49
CA PRO A 459 1.61 2.14 27.32
C PRO A 459 2.72 1.69 26.34
N GLY A 460 2.39 1.68 25.04
CA GLY A 460 3.31 1.27 23.98
C GLY A 460 3.44 -0.25 23.79
N LEU A 461 2.83 -1.06 24.67
CA LEU A 461 2.66 -2.49 24.46
C LEU A 461 1.31 -2.75 23.81
N ASN A 462 1.32 -3.28 22.61
CA ASN A 462 0.11 -3.66 21.92
C ASN A 462 -0.22 -5.14 22.17
N GLN A 463 -1.50 -5.42 22.33
CA GLN A 463 -2.07 -6.75 22.42
C GLN A 463 -2.98 -6.99 21.22
N ILE A 464 -2.93 -8.18 20.65
CA ILE A 464 -3.79 -8.59 19.54
C ILE A 464 -4.37 -9.97 19.88
N ASN A 465 -5.71 -10.06 19.90
CA ASN A 465 -6.40 -11.32 20.04
C ASN A 465 -6.78 -11.82 18.66
N MET A 466 -6.35 -13.01 18.31
CA MET A 466 -6.52 -13.60 16.99
C MET A 466 -7.01 -15.04 17.07
N ARG A 467 -7.73 -15.47 16.04
CA ARG A 467 -8.16 -16.87 15.90
C ARG A 467 -7.22 -17.60 14.95
N VAL A 468 -6.76 -18.77 15.38
CA VAL A 468 -5.92 -19.65 14.54
C VAL A 468 -6.71 -20.12 13.32
N PRO A 469 -6.23 -19.88 12.08
CA PRO A 469 -6.94 -20.28 10.88
C PRO A 469 -7.10 -21.81 10.77
N LEU A 470 -8.18 -22.26 10.14
CA LEU A 470 -8.38 -23.67 9.86
C LEU A 470 -7.44 -24.17 8.75
N GLY A 471 -7.03 -25.45 8.86
CA GLY A 471 -6.23 -26.14 7.84
C GLY A 471 -4.80 -25.62 7.72
N ILE A 472 -4.22 -25.08 8.77
CA ILE A 472 -2.77 -24.85 8.88
C ILE A 472 -2.09 -26.21 9.03
N ALA A 473 -0.92 -26.36 8.39
CA ALA A 473 -0.09 -27.55 8.61
C ALA A 473 0.44 -27.56 10.05
N ALA A 474 0.31 -28.68 10.73
CA ALA A 474 0.87 -28.86 12.07
C ALA A 474 2.40 -28.75 12.04
N GLY A 475 2.98 -28.22 13.13
CA GLY A 475 4.42 -28.09 13.26
C GLY A 475 4.83 -27.29 14.49
N ASP A 476 6.05 -27.49 14.96
CA ASP A 476 6.59 -26.83 16.17
C ASP A 476 7.02 -25.37 15.94
N ALA A 477 7.15 -24.96 14.69
CA ALA A 477 7.66 -23.63 14.32
C ALA A 477 6.88 -23.02 13.12
N VAL A 478 5.57 -22.95 13.24
CA VAL A 478 4.71 -22.33 12.20
C VAL A 478 4.90 -20.81 12.22
N ALA A 479 5.18 -20.23 11.08
CA ALA A 479 5.46 -18.80 10.96
C ALA A 479 4.23 -17.93 11.28
N VAL A 480 4.45 -16.87 12.06
CA VAL A 480 3.49 -15.79 12.33
C VAL A 480 4.07 -14.48 11.85
N ARG A 481 3.31 -13.76 11.05
CA ARG A 481 3.65 -12.43 10.54
C ARG A 481 2.47 -11.49 10.73
N MET A 482 2.78 -10.22 10.93
CA MET A 482 1.81 -9.13 10.96
C MET A 482 2.15 -8.12 9.87
N ASN A 483 1.13 -7.53 9.27
CA ASN A 483 1.24 -6.36 8.42
C ASN A 483 0.32 -5.28 8.98
N TYR A 484 0.86 -4.09 9.20
CA TYR A 484 0.10 -2.95 9.67
C TYR A 484 0.53 -1.68 8.93
N LEU A 485 -0.43 -1.00 8.29
CA LEU A 485 -0.18 0.16 7.43
C LEU A 485 0.86 -0.13 6.34
N THR A 486 0.70 -1.26 5.63
CA THR A 486 1.63 -1.76 4.60
C THR A 486 3.04 -2.11 5.07
N ARG A 487 3.34 -1.94 6.37
CA ARG A 487 4.63 -2.32 6.97
C ARG A 487 4.54 -3.72 7.58
N PRO A 488 5.30 -4.70 7.06
CA PRO A 488 5.37 -6.02 7.67
C PRO A 488 6.19 -5.99 8.97
N SER A 489 5.77 -6.80 9.95
CA SER A 489 6.55 -7.07 11.15
C SER A 489 7.72 -8.02 10.87
N ASN A 490 8.60 -8.20 11.88
CA ASN A 490 9.42 -9.40 12.00
C ASN A 490 8.55 -10.67 11.97
N GLN A 491 9.19 -11.81 11.75
CA GLN A 491 8.54 -13.12 11.82
C GLN A 491 8.86 -13.79 13.16
N VAL A 492 7.82 -14.21 13.86
CA VAL A 492 7.94 -15.14 14.98
C VAL A 492 7.31 -16.48 14.63
N THR A 493 7.42 -17.47 15.48
CA THR A 493 6.85 -18.82 15.26
C THR A 493 5.98 -19.25 16.42
N LEU A 494 5.04 -20.16 16.15
CA LEU A 494 4.25 -20.85 17.17
C LEU A 494 4.11 -22.34 16.82
N ALA A 495 3.88 -23.17 17.82
CA ALA A 495 3.56 -24.58 17.62
C ALA A 495 2.05 -24.73 17.35
N VAL A 496 1.69 -25.54 16.34
CA VAL A 496 0.31 -25.86 15.95
C VAL A 496 0.16 -27.37 15.82
N GLN A 497 -0.95 -27.94 16.33
CA GLN A 497 -1.30 -29.36 16.19
C GLN A 497 -2.58 -29.56 15.34
#